data_6288a121b1089cf950685b566be4a196
#
_entry.id   6288a121b1089cf950685b566be4a196
#
_cell.length_a   1.000
_cell.length_b   1.000
_cell.length_c   1.000
_cell.angle_alpha   90.00
_cell.angle_beta   90.00
_cell.angle_gamma   90.00
#
_symmetry.space_group_name_H-M   'P 1'
#
loop_
_entity.id
_entity.type
_entity.pdbx_description
1 polymer ?
#
loop_
_entity_poly.entity_id
_entity_poly.type
_entity_poly.pdbx_seq_one_letter_code
_entity_poly.pdbx_strand_id
1 'polypeptide(L)'
;PVQFECKVKQVIETGQEGGAGNLVICEVLKMHINESILDDDGFIDQHKIDQVARMGGNWYTRANMGMFEVPKPLSSLGIGIDAIPAEIRKSKTLTGNDLGKLGNVEALPKDEEIAGFIAENKDLAELVKANNKTDIHTRAQLFLEKNNTDAAWKLLLAKTD
;
A
#
# COMPACT_ATOMS: atom_id res chain seq x y z
N PRO A 1 -18.27 15.41 7.58
CA PRO A 1 -17.86 16.14 6.36
C PRO A 1 -18.47 15.58 5.07
N VAL A 2 -18.94 14.31 5.06
CA VAL A 2 -19.63 13.69 3.94
C VAL A 2 -20.99 13.16 4.38
N GLN A 3 -22.03 13.38 3.58
CA GLN A 3 -23.39 12.88 3.81
C GLN A 3 -23.96 12.33 2.51
N PHE A 4 -24.76 11.24 2.62
CA PHE A 4 -25.42 10.62 1.48
C PHE A 4 -26.93 10.66 1.65
N GLU A 5 -27.63 11.09 0.60
CA GLU A 5 -29.06 10.83 0.46
C GLU A 5 -29.25 9.50 -0.26
N CYS A 6 -29.91 8.55 0.38
CA CYS A 6 -29.96 7.18 -0.11
C CYS A 6 -31.39 6.65 -0.20
N LYS A 7 -31.61 5.75 -1.17
CA LYS A 7 -32.81 4.93 -1.28
C LYS A 7 -32.46 3.49 -0.90
N VAL A 8 -33.11 2.94 0.12
CA VAL A 8 -32.94 1.54 0.50
C VAL A 8 -33.40 0.62 -0.63
N LYS A 9 -32.53 -0.28 -1.07
CA LYS A 9 -32.83 -1.30 -2.09
C LYS A 9 -33.14 -2.65 -1.45
N GLN A 10 -32.39 -3.01 -0.40
CA GLN A 10 -32.54 -4.30 0.25
C GLN A 10 -32.05 -4.20 1.71
N VAL A 11 -32.68 -4.96 2.57
CA VAL A 11 -32.23 -5.23 3.93
C VAL A 11 -32.02 -6.74 4.06
N ILE A 12 -30.82 -7.15 4.45
CA ILE A 12 -30.45 -8.55 4.67
C ILE A 12 -30.23 -8.72 6.17
N GLU A 13 -31.09 -9.53 6.80
CA GLU A 13 -30.92 -9.93 8.19
C GLU A 13 -29.77 -10.95 8.28
N THR A 14 -28.76 -10.66 9.11
CA THR A 14 -27.56 -11.52 9.24
C THR A 14 -27.69 -12.53 10.40
N GLY A 15 -28.78 -12.48 11.16
CA GLY A 15 -29.09 -13.42 12.23
C GLY A 15 -30.26 -12.94 13.04
N GLN A 16 -30.84 -13.86 13.83
CA GLN A 16 -31.99 -13.59 14.70
C GLN A 16 -31.61 -13.38 16.17
N GLU A 17 -30.34 -13.61 16.52
CA GLU A 17 -29.84 -13.46 17.88
C GLU A 17 -29.46 -12.01 18.19
N GLY A 18 -29.56 -11.63 19.46
CA GLY A 18 -29.12 -10.31 19.92
C GLY A 18 -27.63 -10.07 19.61
N GLY A 19 -27.34 -8.93 19.00
CA GLY A 19 -25.99 -8.56 18.54
C GLY A 19 -25.69 -8.84 17.05
N ALA A 20 -26.57 -9.58 16.35
CA ALA A 20 -26.52 -9.67 14.90
C ALA A 20 -26.87 -8.31 14.26
N GLY A 21 -26.07 -7.89 13.29
CA GLY A 21 -26.34 -6.68 12.52
C GLY A 21 -27.23 -6.97 11.32
N ASN A 22 -27.80 -5.92 10.73
CA ASN A 22 -28.47 -6.02 9.43
C ASN A 22 -27.61 -5.33 8.38
N LEU A 23 -27.49 -5.94 7.20
CA LEU A 23 -26.86 -5.31 6.05
C LEU A 23 -27.92 -4.56 5.24
N VAL A 24 -27.81 -3.23 5.19
CA VAL A 24 -28.70 -2.38 4.41
C VAL A 24 -28.00 -1.95 3.12
N ILE A 25 -28.53 -2.38 1.98
CA ILE A 25 -28.04 -2.02 0.66
C ILE A 25 -28.82 -0.82 0.17
N CYS A 26 -28.10 0.26 -0.15
CA CYS A 26 -28.70 1.51 -0.57
C CYS A 26 -28.13 1.97 -1.92
N GLU A 27 -28.99 2.57 -2.74
CA GLU A 27 -28.61 3.38 -3.88
C GLU A 27 -28.34 4.81 -3.40
N VAL A 28 -27.15 5.35 -3.67
CA VAL A 28 -26.83 6.74 -3.37
C VAL A 28 -27.46 7.62 -4.45
N LEU A 29 -28.35 8.51 -4.02
CA LEU A 29 -29.02 9.48 -4.91
C LEU A 29 -28.27 10.80 -5.01
N LYS A 30 -27.69 11.23 -3.90
CA LYS A 30 -26.94 12.48 -3.80
C LYS A 30 -25.85 12.38 -2.72
N MET A 31 -24.74 13.03 -2.97
CA MET A 31 -23.64 13.16 -2.02
C MET A 31 -23.38 14.63 -1.72
N HIS A 32 -23.25 14.95 -0.44
CA HIS A 32 -22.86 16.27 0.05
C HIS A 32 -21.47 16.16 0.65
N ILE A 33 -20.54 16.97 0.18
CA ILE A 33 -19.15 16.99 0.64
C ILE A 33 -18.81 18.40 1.14
N ASN A 34 -18.21 18.49 2.31
CA ASN A 34 -17.68 19.76 2.81
C ASN A 34 -16.38 20.07 2.04
N GLU A 35 -16.31 21.27 1.47
CA GLU A 35 -15.15 21.71 0.68
C GLU A 35 -13.83 21.68 1.48
N SER A 36 -13.89 21.82 2.81
CA SER A 36 -12.69 21.78 3.67
C SER A 36 -11.90 20.47 3.65
N ILE A 37 -12.51 19.38 3.14
CA ILE A 37 -11.85 18.09 3.01
C ILE A 37 -11.40 17.78 1.59
N LEU A 38 -11.54 18.73 0.67
CA LEU A 38 -11.07 18.57 -0.70
C LEU A 38 -9.61 19.01 -0.85
N ASP A 39 -8.91 18.39 -1.79
CA ASP A 39 -7.63 18.85 -2.30
C ASP A 39 -7.80 19.93 -3.38
N ASP A 40 -6.71 20.42 -3.95
CA ASP A 40 -6.71 21.49 -4.94
C ASP A 40 -7.32 21.03 -6.29
N ASP A 41 -7.40 19.73 -6.55
CA ASP A 41 -8.01 19.13 -7.74
C ASP A 41 -9.49 18.78 -7.54
N GLY A 42 -10.04 19.01 -6.34
CA GLY A 42 -11.44 18.75 -5.98
C GLY A 42 -11.73 17.31 -5.58
N PHE A 43 -10.73 16.49 -5.32
CA PHE A 43 -10.88 15.15 -4.75
C PHE A 43 -10.85 15.18 -3.22
N ILE A 44 -11.41 14.13 -2.60
CA ILE A 44 -11.34 14.00 -1.14
C ILE A 44 -9.89 13.71 -0.72
N ASP A 45 -9.32 14.60 0.09
CA ASP A 45 -8.01 14.42 0.70
C ASP A 45 -8.11 13.42 1.87
N GLN A 46 -7.37 12.33 1.79
CA GLN A 46 -7.42 11.23 2.75
C GLN A 46 -6.95 11.63 4.14
N HIS A 47 -6.09 12.65 4.26
CA HIS A 47 -5.63 13.18 5.54
C HIS A 47 -6.66 14.14 6.16
N LYS A 48 -7.30 14.99 5.33
CA LYS A 48 -8.29 15.96 5.78
C LYS A 48 -9.60 15.32 6.24
N ILE A 49 -10.03 14.22 5.59
CA ILE A 49 -11.28 13.54 5.95
C ILE A 49 -11.23 12.88 7.32
N ASP A 50 -10.05 12.46 7.78
CA ASP A 50 -9.76 11.92 9.12
C ASP A 50 -10.79 10.88 9.60
N GLN A 51 -10.87 9.79 8.88
CA GLN A 51 -11.82 8.72 9.16
C GLN A 51 -11.49 7.97 10.45
N VAL A 52 -12.52 7.42 11.07
CA VAL A 52 -12.43 6.59 12.26
C VAL A 52 -12.77 5.15 11.91
N ALA A 53 -11.92 4.21 12.33
CA ALA A 53 -12.16 2.78 12.19
C ALA A 53 -12.44 2.14 13.56
N ARG A 54 -13.38 1.19 13.59
CA ARG A 54 -13.68 0.38 14.79
C ARG A 54 -12.70 -0.79 14.87
N MET A 55 -12.10 -0.99 16.06
CA MET A 55 -11.08 -2.01 16.29
C MET A 55 -11.61 -3.25 17.02
N GLY A 56 -12.78 -3.18 17.58
CA GLY A 56 -13.37 -4.24 18.38
C GLY A 56 -13.63 -3.80 19.83
N GLY A 57 -14.58 -4.44 20.51
CA GLY A 57 -15.06 -3.98 21.81
C GLY A 57 -15.46 -2.51 21.77
N ASN A 58 -14.89 -1.71 22.67
CA ASN A 58 -15.11 -0.26 22.74
C ASN A 58 -13.97 0.57 22.12
N TRP A 59 -13.05 -0.07 21.37
CA TRP A 59 -11.88 0.60 20.81
C TRP A 59 -12.12 1.12 19.39
N TYR A 60 -11.60 2.30 19.14
CA TYR A 60 -11.57 2.97 17.84
C TYR A 60 -10.18 3.52 17.57
N THR A 61 -9.83 3.71 16.31
CA THR A 61 -8.61 4.39 15.87
C THR A 61 -8.93 5.43 14.81
N ARG A 62 -8.12 6.49 14.76
CA ARG A 62 -8.16 7.46 13.65
C ARG A 62 -7.30 6.91 12.52
N ALA A 63 -7.88 6.79 11.34
CA ALA A 63 -7.22 6.19 10.20
C ALA A 63 -5.95 6.95 9.77
N ASN A 64 -5.95 8.28 9.90
CA ASN A 64 -4.83 9.13 9.48
C ASN A 64 -3.54 8.94 10.31
N MET A 65 -3.61 8.31 11.48
CA MET A 65 -2.44 8.08 12.34
C MET A 65 -1.49 6.99 11.85
N GLY A 66 -1.91 6.19 10.89
CA GLY A 66 -1.13 5.07 10.36
C GLY A 66 -1.31 4.84 8.86
N MET A 67 -1.80 5.84 8.13
CA MET A 67 -1.98 5.73 6.69
C MET A 67 -0.64 5.62 5.96
N PHE A 68 -0.63 4.78 4.94
CA PHE A 68 0.44 4.69 3.96
C PHE A 68 -0.17 4.47 2.58
N GLU A 69 0.50 4.96 1.57
CA GLU A 69 0.06 4.79 0.20
C GLU A 69 0.73 3.55 -0.42
N VAL A 70 -0.07 2.75 -1.13
CA VAL A 70 0.42 1.71 -2.03
C VAL A 70 0.00 2.11 -3.44
N PRO A 71 0.92 2.64 -4.27
CA PRO A 71 0.60 3.02 -5.64
C PRO A 71 0.03 1.83 -6.42
N LYS A 72 -1.04 2.06 -7.14
CA LYS A 72 -1.63 1.02 -8.00
C LYS A 72 -0.99 1.07 -9.39
N PRO A 73 -0.79 -0.08 -10.04
CA PRO A 73 -0.42 -0.11 -11.45
C PRO A 73 -1.46 0.64 -12.29
N LEU A 74 -1.00 1.37 -13.31
CA LEU A 74 -1.88 2.21 -14.14
C LEU A 74 -2.64 1.43 -15.21
N SER A 75 -2.10 0.30 -15.69
CA SER A 75 -2.63 -0.41 -16.87
C SER A 75 -2.91 -1.89 -16.64
N SER A 76 -2.29 -2.53 -15.65
CA SER A 76 -2.47 -3.96 -15.37
C SER A 76 -2.52 -4.25 -13.87
N LEU A 77 -2.85 -5.49 -13.53
CA LEU A 77 -2.72 -5.97 -12.15
C LEU A 77 -1.25 -6.06 -11.78
N GLY A 78 -0.93 -5.71 -10.53
CA GLY A 78 0.41 -5.94 -9.98
C GLY A 78 0.75 -7.42 -9.93
N ILE A 79 2.06 -7.73 -9.87
CA ILE A 79 2.57 -9.11 -9.81
C ILE A 79 2.05 -9.90 -8.60
N GLY A 80 1.66 -9.19 -7.55
CA GLY A 80 1.20 -9.78 -6.29
C GLY A 80 2.34 -10.22 -5.36
N ILE A 81 2.03 -10.35 -4.08
CA ILE A 81 3.02 -10.73 -3.05
C ILE A 81 3.56 -12.16 -3.30
N ASP A 82 2.74 -13.05 -3.83
CA ASP A 82 3.14 -14.43 -4.07
C ASP A 82 4.19 -14.60 -5.18
N ALA A 83 4.27 -13.64 -6.11
CA ALA A 83 5.28 -13.61 -7.15
C ALA A 83 6.62 -13.01 -6.68
N ILE A 84 6.68 -12.41 -5.49
CA ILE A 84 7.94 -11.92 -4.93
C ILE A 84 8.86 -13.10 -4.60
N PRO A 85 10.15 -13.08 -5.02
CA PRO A 85 11.11 -14.12 -4.69
C PRO A 85 11.11 -14.47 -3.20
N ALA A 86 11.16 -15.77 -2.88
CA ALA A 86 10.95 -16.24 -1.51
C ALA A 86 11.94 -15.65 -0.49
N GLU A 87 13.17 -15.37 -0.91
CA GLU A 87 14.19 -14.76 -0.07
C GLU A 87 13.87 -13.30 0.32
N ILE A 88 13.21 -12.55 -0.57
CA ILE A 88 12.72 -11.19 -0.30
C ILE A 88 11.43 -11.27 0.51
N ARG A 89 10.47 -12.11 0.08
CA ARG A 89 9.18 -12.27 0.74
C ARG A 89 9.29 -12.72 2.21
N LYS A 90 10.31 -13.53 2.53
CA LYS A 90 10.58 -14.01 3.90
C LYS A 90 11.57 -13.13 4.67
N SER A 91 11.82 -11.93 4.22
CA SER A 91 12.67 -10.97 4.92
C SER A 91 12.18 -10.73 6.35
N LYS A 92 13.14 -10.63 7.28
CA LYS A 92 12.85 -10.21 8.66
C LYS A 92 12.88 -8.68 8.83
N THR A 93 13.33 -7.96 7.81
CA THR A 93 13.46 -6.51 7.79
C THR A 93 12.25 -5.85 7.12
N LEU A 94 11.86 -6.36 5.92
CA LEU A 94 10.73 -5.81 5.18
C LEU A 94 9.41 -6.12 5.87
N THR A 95 8.56 -5.12 5.99
CA THR A 95 7.22 -5.23 6.58
C THR A 95 6.20 -5.73 5.56
N GLY A 96 4.99 -6.05 6.02
CA GLY A 96 3.86 -6.36 5.12
C GLY A 96 3.52 -5.20 4.17
N ASN A 97 3.69 -3.96 4.62
CA ASN A 97 3.49 -2.77 3.79
C ASN A 97 4.53 -2.67 2.68
N ASP A 98 5.80 -2.97 2.99
CA ASP A 98 6.88 -2.99 2.00
C ASP A 98 6.63 -4.07 0.94
N LEU A 99 6.23 -5.26 1.36
CA LEU A 99 5.85 -6.35 0.45
C LEU A 99 4.61 -5.98 -0.39
N GLY A 100 3.65 -5.25 0.19
CA GLY A 100 2.49 -4.73 -0.53
C GLY A 100 2.91 -3.77 -1.66
N LYS A 101 3.81 -2.83 -1.38
CA LYS A 101 4.37 -1.91 -2.39
C LYS A 101 5.14 -2.67 -3.47
N LEU A 102 5.99 -3.62 -3.08
CA LEU A 102 6.75 -4.45 -4.01
C LEU A 102 5.86 -5.32 -4.90
N GLY A 103 4.79 -5.90 -4.35
CA GLY A 103 3.84 -6.72 -5.11
C GLY A 103 2.93 -5.92 -6.05
N ASN A 104 2.89 -4.61 -5.90
CA ASN A 104 1.99 -3.74 -6.67
C ASN A 104 2.65 -3.09 -7.90
N VAL A 105 3.67 -3.72 -8.49
CA VAL A 105 4.28 -3.33 -9.75
C VAL A 105 3.78 -4.23 -10.88
N GLU A 106 3.74 -3.70 -12.11
CA GLU A 106 3.27 -4.45 -13.28
C GLU A 106 4.25 -5.54 -13.73
N ALA A 107 5.55 -5.28 -13.57
CA ALA A 107 6.63 -6.20 -13.91
C ALA A 107 7.86 -5.93 -13.06
N LEU A 108 8.75 -6.92 -12.97
CA LEU A 108 10.07 -6.75 -12.35
C LEU A 108 11.01 -6.02 -13.33
N PRO A 109 12.00 -5.25 -12.82
CA PRO A 109 13.01 -4.63 -13.65
C PRO A 109 13.87 -5.67 -14.38
N LYS A 110 14.36 -5.32 -15.56
CA LYS A 110 15.24 -6.18 -16.36
C LYS A 110 16.67 -6.16 -15.82
N ASP A 111 17.42 -7.23 -16.08
CA ASP A 111 18.81 -7.36 -15.62
C ASP A 111 19.69 -6.19 -16.06
N GLU A 112 19.48 -5.64 -17.27
CA GLU A 112 20.20 -4.48 -17.78
C GLU A 112 19.91 -3.20 -16.98
N GLU A 113 18.65 -3.01 -16.56
CA GLU A 113 18.22 -1.87 -15.75
C GLU A 113 18.78 -1.97 -14.33
N ILE A 114 18.85 -3.19 -13.79
CA ILE A 114 19.47 -3.48 -12.48
C ILE A 114 20.97 -3.17 -12.54
N ALA A 115 21.69 -3.71 -13.54
CA ALA A 115 23.11 -3.53 -13.68
C ALA A 115 23.48 -2.04 -13.86
N GLY A 116 22.74 -1.31 -14.72
CA GLY A 116 22.92 0.11 -14.93
C GLY A 116 22.73 0.92 -13.65
N PHE A 117 21.64 0.66 -12.91
CA PHE A 117 21.33 1.34 -11.66
C PHE A 117 22.44 1.12 -10.60
N ILE A 118 22.94 -0.10 -10.45
CA ILE A 118 24.01 -0.41 -9.49
C ILE A 118 25.34 0.22 -9.92
N ALA A 119 25.66 0.24 -11.22
CA ALA A 119 26.89 0.85 -11.71
C ALA A 119 26.94 2.37 -11.49
N GLU A 120 25.80 3.05 -11.59
CA GLU A 120 25.67 4.49 -11.35
C GLU A 120 25.73 4.87 -9.87
N ASN A 121 25.48 3.91 -8.95
CA ASN A 121 25.39 4.14 -7.51
C ASN A 121 26.49 3.38 -6.76
N LYS A 122 27.66 3.99 -6.57
CA LYS A 122 28.84 3.34 -5.95
C LYS A 122 28.58 2.80 -4.55
N ASP A 123 27.80 3.52 -3.72
CA ASP A 123 27.43 3.10 -2.37
C ASP A 123 26.57 1.82 -2.41
N LEU A 124 25.67 1.69 -3.39
CA LEU A 124 24.86 0.50 -3.58
C LEU A 124 25.70 -0.66 -4.14
N ALA A 125 26.64 -0.38 -5.03
CA ALA A 125 27.56 -1.39 -5.56
C ALA A 125 28.42 -2.02 -4.44
N GLU A 126 28.92 -1.20 -3.51
CA GLU A 126 29.65 -1.68 -2.34
C GLU A 126 28.75 -2.51 -1.42
N LEU A 127 27.52 -2.08 -1.19
CA LEU A 127 26.54 -2.79 -0.39
C LEU A 127 26.19 -4.17 -0.99
N VAL A 128 26.00 -4.25 -2.30
CA VAL A 128 25.75 -5.50 -3.03
C VAL A 128 26.95 -6.43 -2.94
N LYS A 129 28.19 -5.92 -3.12
CA LYS A 129 29.44 -6.69 -2.98
C LYS A 129 29.62 -7.25 -1.58
N ALA A 130 29.25 -6.50 -0.54
CA ALA A 130 29.30 -6.97 0.85
C ALA A 130 28.33 -8.13 1.10
N ASN A 131 27.34 -8.33 0.25
CA ASN A 131 26.35 -9.42 0.27
C ASN A 131 25.65 -9.63 1.62
N ASN A 132 25.48 -8.55 2.40
CA ASN A 132 24.74 -8.59 3.65
C ASN A 132 23.25 -8.35 3.35
N LYS A 133 22.45 -9.42 3.37
CA LYS A 133 21.01 -9.36 3.08
C LYS A 133 20.25 -8.39 3.98
N THR A 134 20.61 -8.29 5.26
CA THR A 134 19.93 -7.38 6.20
C THR A 134 20.14 -5.93 5.79
N ASP A 135 21.37 -5.55 5.43
CA ASP A 135 21.70 -4.18 5.04
C ASP A 135 21.05 -3.83 3.70
N ILE A 136 21.05 -4.77 2.74
CA ILE A 136 20.37 -4.62 1.44
C ILE A 136 18.87 -4.39 1.66
N HIS A 137 18.21 -5.20 2.50
CA HIS A 137 16.78 -5.07 2.78
C HIS A 137 16.46 -3.77 3.53
N THR A 138 17.31 -3.37 4.47
CA THR A 138 17.16 -2.07 5.18
C THR A 138 17.29 -0.91 4.19
N ARG A 139 18.25 -0.96 3.28
CA ARG A 139 18.40 0.08 2.26
C ARG A 139 17.23 0.11 1.28
N ALA A 140 16.72 -1.04 0.88
CA ALA A 140 15.52 -1.15 0.05
C ALA A 140 14.28 -0.57 0.75
N GLN A 141 14.13 -0.81 2.06
CA GLN A 141 13.05 -0.24 2.87
C GLN A 141 13.07 1.30 2.83
N LEU A 142 14.25 1.93 2.94
CA LEU A 142 14.39 3.39 2.81
C LEU A 142 13.94 3.92 1.44
N PHE A 143 14.13 3.16 0.37
CA PHE A 143 13.56 3.51 -0.94
C PHE A 143 12.03 3.40 -0.94
N LEU A 144 11.47 2.34 -0.34
CA LEU A 144 10.04 2.13 -0.25
C LEU A 144 9.34 3.19 0.62
N GLU A 145 9.97 3.67 1.68
CA GLU A 145 9.48 4.80 2.49
C GLU A 145 9.35 6.09 1.66
N LYS A 146 10.23 6.27 0.67
CA LYS A 146 10.18 7.39 -0.28
C LYS A 146 9.34 7.10 -1.52
N ASN A 147 8.53 6.03 -1.52
CA ASN A 147 7.73 5.56 -2.64
C ASN A 147 8.54 5.27 -3.93
N ASN A 148 9.86 5.02 -3.80
CA ASN A 148 10.73 4.64 -4.91
C ASN A 148 10.84 3.11 -5.03
N THR A 149 9.73 2.47 -5.46
CA THR A 149 9.62 1.02 -5.57
C THR A 149 10.55 0.45 -6.65
N ASP A 150 10.81 1.20 -7.72
CA ASP A 150 11.73 0.82 -8.79
C ASP A 150 13.17 0.64 -8.27
N ALA A 151 13.70 1.65 -7.55
CA ALA A 151 15.03 1.56 -6.94
C ALA A 151 15.12 0.45 -5.91
N ALA A 152 14.06 0.22 -5.12
CA ALA A 152 14.01 -0.87 -4.17
C ALA A 152 14.10 -2.23 -4.86
N TRP A 153 13.36 -2.45 -5.95
CA TRP A 153 13.42 -3.67 -6.73
C TRP A 153 14.80 -3.89 -7.36
N LYS A 154 15.39 -2.86 -7.98
CA LYS A 154 16.72 -2.94 -8.59
C LYS A 154 17.77 -3.34 -7.57
N LEU A 155 17.70 -2.81 -6.36
CA LEU A 155 18.62 -3.19 -5.29
C LEU A 155 18.39 -4.61 -4.78
N LEU A 156 17.12 -5.01 -4.55
CA LEU A 156 16.77 -6.33 -4.02
C LEU A 156 17.09 -7.48 -4.98
N LEU A 157 17.09 -7.23 -6.29
CA LEU A 157 17.39 -8.20 -7.32
C LEU A 157 18.84 -8.17 -7.80
N ALA A 158 19.64 -7.20 -7.33
CA ALA A 158 21.04 -7.10 -7.68
C ALA A 158 21.80 -8.36 -7.22
N LYS A 159 22.62 -8.90 -8.14
CA LYS A 159 23.48 -10.08 -7.88
C LYS A 159 24.90 -9.62 -7.67
N THR A 160 25.64 -10.31 -6.81
CA THR A 160 27.10 -10.27 -6.78
C THR A 160 27.62 -11.09 -7.94
N ASP A 161 28.38 -10.47 -8.81
CA ASP A 161 29.18 -11.19 -9.83
C ASP A 161 30.26 -12.04 -9.16
#